data_78fa3d9b84f5cc523e4a809782742782
#
_entry.id   78fa3d9b84f5cc523e4a809782742782
#
_cell.length_a   1.000
_cell.length_b   1.000
_cell.length_c   1.000
_cell.angle_alpha   90.00
_cell.angle_beta   90.00
_cell.angle_gamma   90.00
#
_symmetry.space_group_name_H-M   'P 1'
#
loop_
_entity.id
_entity.type
_entity.pdbx_description
1 polymer ?
#
loop_
_entity_poly.entity_id
_entity_poly.type
_entity_poly.pdbx_seq_one_letter_code
_entity_poly.pdbx_strand_id
1 'polypeptide(L)'
;DGPIRLAGAMFRILHTPGHSSGHICAVTPDNVCYTGDALMSQALLDAKLPYGLSIQLAMESRERLRELEDCDFFIMAHKGVCAGREIGPLIDANQELVRRRAGEIRDLITEPMDFSQICRAVCTRFSLLTRRPRRALYYERNIRLFVEYLMDQGELGMETRQGTAFYLPSKKI
;
A
#
# COMPACT_ATOMS: atom_id res chain seq x y z
N ASP A 1 9.13 -9.40 15.84
CA ASP A 1 8.94 -10.76 15.33
C ASP A 1 9.26 -11.78 16.39
N GLY A 2 8.59 -12.93 16.33
CA GLY A 2 8.94 -14.08 17.19
C GLY A 2 7.74 -14.89 17.64
N PRO A 3 7.98 -15.99 18.36
CA PRO A 3 6.93 -16.82 18.89
C PRO A 3 6.23 -16.16 20.09
N ILE A 4 4.93 -16.33 20.18
CA ILE A 4 4.11 -15.92 21.33
C ILE A 4 3.18 -17.05 21.72
N ARG A 5 3.01 -17.30 23.03
CA ARG A 5 2.04 -18.27 23.54
C ARG A 5 0.72 -17.57 23.87
N LEU A 6 -0.36 -17.96 23.19
CA LEU A 6 -1.72 -17.47 23.42
C LEU A 6 -2.65 -18.66 23.62
N ALA A 7 -3.43 -18.66 24.69
CA ALA A 7 -4.42 -19.73 25.00
C ALA A 7 -3.84 -21.16 24.92
N GLY A 8 -2.57 -21.34 25.33
CA GLY A 8 -1.89 -22.64 25.29
C GLY A 8 -1.25 -23.02 23.96
N ALA A 9 -1.53 -22.29 22.86
CA ALA A 9 -0.96 -22.52 21.54
C ALA A 9 0.21 -21.55 21.24
N MET A 10 1.15 -21.97 20.39
CA MET A 10 2.28 -21.15 19.95
C MET A 10 1.97 -20.53 18.59
N PHE A 11 2.03 -19.20 18.52
CA PHE A 11 1.90 -18.43 17.28
C PHE A 11 3.25 -17.82 16.91
N ARG A 12 3.51 -17.66 15.62
CA ARG A 12 4.65 -16.88 15.11
C ARG A 12 4.13 -15.52 14.65
N ILE A 13 4.60 -14.46 15.26
CA ILE A 13 4.22 -13.09 14.92
C ILE A 13 5.27 -12.48 14.01
N LEU A 14 4.83 -11.85 12.92
CA LEU A 14 5.66 -11.07 12.01
C LEU A 14 5.20 -9.61 12.05
N HIS A 15 6.12 -8.69 12.31
CA HIS A 15 5.86 -7.26 12.13
C HIS A 15 5.84 -6.95 10.65
N THR A 16 4.71 -6.47 10.14
CA THR A 16 4.46 -6.21 8.72
C THR A 16 3.92 -4.78 8.53
N PRO A 17 4.76 -3.76 8.80
CA PRO A 17 4.35 -2.36 8.69
C PRO A 17 4.00 -1.98 7.26
N GLY A 18 3.22 -0.91 7.12
CA GLY A 18 2.81 -0.39 5.81
C GLY A 18 1.35 0.03 5.79
N HIS A 19 0.41 -0.85 6.11
CA HIS A 19 -0.99 -0.47 6.36
C HIS A 19 -1.11 0.42 7.62
N SER A 20 -0.46 0.01 8.67
CA SER A 20 -0.21 0.81 9.89
C SER A 20 1.21 0.56 10.39
N SER A 21 1.74 1.41 11.26
CA SER A 21 3.09 1.25 11.81
C SER A 21 3.24 0.00 12.69
N GLY A 22 2.18 -0.37 13.40
CA GLY A 22 2.15 -1.54 14.30
C GLY A 22 1.46 -2.76 13.69
N HIS A 23 1.29 -2.82 12.36
CA HIS A 23 0.64 -3.96 11.71
C HIS A 23 1.46 -5.23 11.89
N ILE A 24 0.76 -6.33 12.20
CA ILE A 24 1.36 -7.66 12.34
C ILE A 24 0.59 -8.70 11.52
N CYS A 25 1.30 -9.73 11.09
CA CYS A 25 0.72 -10.99 10.65
C CYS A 25 0.96 -12.05 11.72
N ALA A 26 0.09 -13.04 11.80
CA ALA A 26 0.18 -14.12 12.79
C ALA A 26 0.05 -15.49 12.11
N VAL A 27 1.04 -16.35 12.30
CA VAL A 27 1.00 -17.75 11.82
C VAL A 27 0.60 -18.64 12.99
N THR A 28 -0.44 -19.43 12.77
CA THR A 28 -0.98 -20.38 13.73
C THR A 28 -0.17 -21.68 13.77
N PRO A 29 -0.31 -22.54 14.80
CA PRO A 29 0.38 -23.83 14.87
C PRO A 29 0.00 -24.81 13.75
N ASP A 30 -1.13 -24.62 13.10
CA ASP A 30 -1.64 -25.40 11.97
C ASP A 30 -1.32 -24.75 10.61
N ASN A 31 -0.24 -23.95 10.57
CA ASN A 31 0.32 -23.35 9.35
C ASN A 31 -0.65 -22.41 8.58
N VAL A 32 -1.51 -21.70 9.28
CA VAL A 32 -2.39 -20.67 8.69
C VAL A 32 -1.86 -19.28 9.03
N CYS A 33 -1.59 -18.45 8.04
CA CYS A 33 -1.16 -17.08 8.23
C CYS A 33 -2.34 -16.11 8.13
N TYR A 34 -2.64 -15.41 9.21
CA TYR A 34 -3.54 -14.25 9.21
C TYR A 34 -2.76 -13.02 8.80
N THR A 35 -2.98 -12.55 7.57
CA THR A 35 -2.23 -11.42 6.99
C THR A 35 -2.81 -10.06 7.32
N GLY A 36 -4.01 -10.01 7.91
CA GLY A 36 -4.70 -8.74 8.13
C GLY A 36 -4.82 -7.93 6.83
N ASP A 37 -4.45 -6.67 6.92
CA ASP A 37 -4.48 -5.72 5.79
C ASP A 37 -3.11 -5.59 5.06
N ALA A 38 -2.15 -6.49 5.32
CA ALA A 38 -0.89 -6.51 4.57
C ALA A 38 -1.12 -6.86 3.09
N LEU A 39 -2.13 -7.70 2.81
CA LEU A 39 -2.52 -8.12 1.47
C LEU A 39 -3.99 -7.81 1.18
N MET A 40 -4.25 -7.33 -0.02
CA MET A 40 -5.58 -7.31 -0.60
C MET A 40 -5.86 -8.64 -1.28
N SER A 41 -7.07 -9.16 -1.08
CA SER A 41 -7.53 -10.35 -1.80
C SER A 41 -7.72 -10.05 -3.29
N GLN A 42 -7.76 -11.08 -4.11
CA GLN A 42 -7.99 -10.97 -5.56
C GLN A 42 -9.22 -10.09 -5.89
N ALA A 43 -10.28 -10.17 -5.09
CA ALA A 43 -11.50 -9.37 -5.27
C ALA A 43 -11.32 -7.86 -5.02
N LEU A 44 -10.19 -7.42 -4.47
CA LEU A 44 -9.90 -6.03 -4.16
C LEU A 44 -8.78 -5.43 -5.02
N LEU A 45 -8.25 -6.16 -5.99
CA LEU A 45 -7.15 -5.71 -6.86
C LEU A 45 -7.57 -4.69 -7.94
N ASP A 46 -8.82 -4.25 -7.93
CA ASP A 46 -9.32 -3.13 -8.71
C ASP A 46 -9.37 -1.81 -7.92
N ALA A 47 -8.88 -1.80 -6.67
CA ALA A 47 -8.89 -0.62 -5.80
C ALA A 47 -8.34 0.61 -6.51
N LYS A 48 -9.10 1.71 -6.45
CA LYS A 48 -8.71 2.98 -7.09
C LYS A 48 -7.48 3.61 -6.44
N LEU A 49 -7.46 3.63 -5.10
CA LEU A 49 -6.33 4.06 -4.27
C LEU A 49 -6.21 3.10 -3.10
N PRO A 50 -5.24 2.18 -3.10
CA PRO A 50 -4.94 1.34 -1.94
C PRO A 50 -4.58 2.19 -0.73
N TYR A 51 -5.08 1.80 0.45
CA TYR A 51 -4.82 2.49 1.71
C TYR A 51 -3.55 1.97 2.39
N GLY A 52 -2.83 2.88 3.04
CA GLY A 52 -1.68 2.55 3.87
C GLY A 52 -1.10 3.78 4.57
N LEU A 53 -0.02 3.59 5.29
CA LEU A 53 0.83 4.65 5.85
C LEU A 53 2.19 4.75 5.16
N SER A 54 2.66 3.66 4.53
CA SER A 54 3.88 3.63 3.76
C SER A 54 3.78 2.55 2.68
N ILE A 55 3.92 2.97 1.43
CA ILE A 55 3.96 2.05 0.29
C ILE A 55 5.21 1.18 0.34
N GLN A 56 6.36 1.78 0.61
CA GLN A 56 7.64 1.06 0.65
C GLN A 56 7.61 -0.05 1.70
N LEU A 57 7.23 0.27 2.94
CA LEU A 57 7.12 -0.72 4.01
C LEU A 57 6.08 -1.80 3.72
N ALA A 58 4.97 -1.44 3.06
CA ALA A 58 3.96 -2.42 2.67
C ALA A 58 4.49 -3.40 1.62
N MET A 59 5.30 -2.93 0.66
CA MET A 59 5.93 -3.79 -0.35
C MET A 59 6.95 -4.73 0.30
N GLU A 60 7.82 -4.22 1.17
CA GLU A 60 8.79 -5.02 1.93
C GLU A 60 8.10 -6.07 2.82
N SER A 61 7.03 -5.70 3.50
CA SER A 61 6.24 -6.61 4.33
C SER A 61 5.60 -7.73 3.51
N ARG A 62 5.16 -7.45 2.29
CA ARG A 62 4.62 -8.48 1.37
C ARG A 62 5.68 -9.47 0.93
N GLU A 63 6.92 -9.01 0.63
CA GLU A 63 8.02 -9.92 0.30
C GLU A 63 8.35 -10.87 1.47
N ARG A 64 8.28 -10.39 2.71
CA ARG A 64 8.43 -11.25 3.89
C ARG A 64 7.34 -12.32 4.00
N LEU A 65 6.11 -12.05 3.53
CA LEU A 65 5.07 -13.07 3.48
C LEU A 65 5.36 -14.13 2.42
N ARG A 66 6.08 -13.81 1.36
CA ARG A 66 6.54 -14.75 0.33
C ARG A 66 7.48 -15.81 0.89
N GLU A 67 8.24 -15.47 1.93
CA GLU A 67 9.20 -16.37 2.59
C GLU A 67 8.53 -17.41 3.51
N LEU A 68 7.21 -17.31 3.73
CA LEU A 68 6.45 -18.26 4.58
C LEU A 68 6.04 -19.50 3.78
N GLU A 69 7.03 -20.30 3.35
CA GLU A 69 6.81 -21.49 2.53
C GLU A 69 6.08 -22.61 3.29
N ASP A 70 6.08 -22.57 4.61
CA ASP A 70 5.45 -23.53 5.51
C ASP A 70 3.95 -23.25 5.76
N CYS A 71 3.41 -22.15 5.23
CA CYS A 71 2.00 -21.82 5.40
C CYS A 71 1.11 -22.47 4.33
N ASP A 72 0.13 -23.25 4.79
CA ASP A 72 -0.85 -23.89 3.90
C ASP A 72 -1.87 -22.88 3.34
N PHE A 73 -2.26 -21.90 4.17
CA PHE A 73 -3.25 -20.89 3.83
C PHE A 73 -2.89 -19.51 4.36
N PHE A 74 -3.30 -18.48 3.62
CA PHE A 74 -3.24 -17.07 4.00
C PHE A 74 -4.65 -16.47 4.04
N ILE A 75 -5.01 -15.86 5.17
CA ILE A 75 -6.33 -15.26 5.41
C ILE A 75 -6.18 -13.76 5.48
N MET A 76 -6.82 -13.03 4.56
CA MET A 76 -6.84 -11.57 4.51
C MET A 76 -8.01 -11.01 5.33
N ALA A 77 -7.87 -9.78 5.85
CA ALA A 77 -8.92 -9.09 6.62
C ALA A 77 -10.20 -8.87 5.81
N HIS A 78 -10.07 -8.65 4.51
CA HIS A 78 -11.18 -8.36 3.62
C HIS A 78 -11.33 -9.43 2.52
N LYS A 79 -12.34 -10.29 2.67
CA LYS A 79 -12.84 -11.24 1.65
C LYS A 79 -11.76 -12.08 0.96
N GLY A 80 -11.07 -12.92 1.67
CA GLY A 80 -10.25 -13.86 0.93
C GLY A 80 -9.44 -14.82 1.79
N VAL A 81 -9.32 -16.00 1.24
CA VAL A 81 -8.36 -17.03 1.63
C VAL A 81 -7.57 -17.37 0.37
N CYS A 82 -6.27 -17.53 0.51
CA CYS A 82 -5.34 -17.89 -0.55
C CYS A 82 -4.58 -19.15 -0.11
N ALA A 83 -4.46 -20.15 -0.97
CA ALA A 83 -3.60 -21.29 -0.71
C ALA A 83 -2.12 -20.86 -0.73
N GLY A 84 -1.27 -21.52 0.06
CA GLY A 84 0.15 -21.18 0.15
C GLY A 84 0.84 -21.08 -1.21
N ARG A 85 0.60 -22.04 -2.10
CA ARG A 85 1.12 -22.03 -3.48
C ARG A 85 0.70 -20.83 -4.34
N GLU A 86 -0.35 -20.10 -3.95
CA GLU A 86 -0.89 -18.96 -4.69
C GLU A 86 -0.47 -17.62 -4.11
N ILE A 87 0.26 -17.62 -2.98
CA ILE A 87 0.64 -16.38 -2.30
C ILE A 87 1.58 -15.52 -3.12
N GLY A 88 2.55 -16.11 -3.82
CA GLY A 88 3.48 -15.41 -4.68
C GLY A 88 2.78 -14.59 -5.77
N PRO A 89 1.95 -15.21 -6.63
CA PRO A 89 1.14 -14.49 -7.62
C PRO A 89 0.24 -13.41 -7.01
N LEU A 90 -0.34 -13.62 -5.84
CA LEU A 90 -1.17 -12.62 -5.17
C LEU A 90 -0.34 -11.42 -4.68
N ILE A 91 0.86 -11.65 -4.16
CA ILE A 91 1.80 -10.58 -3.78
C ILE A 91 2.18 -9.77 -5.02
N ASP A 92 2.56 -10.42 -6.12
CA ASP A 92 2.91 -9.75 -7.37
C ASP A 92 1.78 -8.86 -7.87
N ALA A 93 0.55 -9.36 -7.85
CA ALA A 93 -0.64 -8.60 -8.24
C ALA A 93 -0.90 -7.38 -7.33
N ASN A 94 -0.69 -7.52 -6.01
CA ASN A 94 -0.78 -6.41 -5.06
C ASN A 94 0.28 -5.33 -5.33
N GLN A 95 1.51 -5.73 -5.59
CA GLN A 95 2.60 -4.81 -5.89
C GLN A 95 2.40 -4.11 -7.24
N GLU A 96 1.96 -4.85 -8.25
CA GLU A 96 1.67 -4.31 -9.58
C GLU A 96 0.54 -3.28 -9.55
N LEU A 97 -0.52 -3.53 -8.77
CA LEU A 97 -1.57 -2.52 -8.55
C LEU A 97 -0.98 -1.21 -8.03
N VAL A 98 -0.10 -1.28 -7.03
CA VAL A 98 0.54 -0.08 -6.44
C VAL A 98 1.41 0.64 -7.46
N ARG A 99 2.28 -0.08 -8.18
CA ARG A 99 3.16 0.51 -9.22
C ARG A 99 2.35 1.18 -10.32
N ARG A 100 1.28 0.51 -10.78
CA ARG A 100 0.39 1.05 -11.80
C ARG A 100 -0.28 2.35 -11.31
N ARG A 101 -0.79 2.39 -10.07
CA ARG A 101 -1.40 3.61 -9.51
C ARG A 101 -0.38 4.73 -9.34
N ALA A 102 0.83 4.41 -8.90
CA ALA A 102 1.92 5.38 -8.81
C ALA A 102 2.25 5.97 -10.19
N GLY A 103 2.40 5.14 -11.20
CA GLY A 103 2.62 5.59 -12.58
C GLY A 103 1.49 6.47 -13.11
N GLU A 104 0.22 6.07 -12.92
CA GLU A 104 -0.94 6.87 -13.31
C GLU A 104 -0.98 8.24 -12.61
N ILE A 105 -0.56 8.32 -11.34
CA ILE A 105 -0.49 9.60 -10.60
C ILE A 105 0.68 10.45 -11.09
N ARG A 106 1.88 9.86 -11.29
CA ARG A 106 3.04 10.54 -11.86
C ARG A 106 2.69 11.20 -13.20
N ASP A 107 2.03 10.47 -14.08
CA ASP A 107 1.71 10.92 -15.43
C ASP A 107 0.71 12.09 -15.47
N LEU A 108 0.02 12.38 -14.37
CA LEU A 108 -0.80 13.57 -14.20
C LEU A 108 0.02 14.82 -13.85
N ILE A 109 1.25 14.66 -13.37
CA ILE A 109 2.11 15.76 -12.92
C ILE A 109 3.09 16.07 -14.06
N THR A 110 2.66 16.87 -15.04
CA THR A 110 3.45 17.20 -16.24
C THR A 110 4.21 18.52 -16.11
N GLU A 111 3.84 19.34 -15.12
CA GLU A 111 4.41 20.64 -14.80
C GLU A 111 4.42 20.82 -13.26
N PRO A 112 5.09 21.85 -12.71
CA PRO A 112 5.05 22.09 -11.26
C PRO A 112 3.62 22.28 -10.74
N MET A 113 3.15 21.39 -9.88
CA MET A 113 1.82 21.42 -9.28
C MET A 113 1.93 21.44 -7.75
N ASP A 114 1.10 22.27 -7.10
CA ASP A 114 0.91 22.15 -5.66
C ASP A 114 0.07 20.92 -5.30
N PHE A 115 0.07 20.56 -4.03
CA PHE A 115 -0.61 19.33 -3.59
C PHE A 115 -2.13 19.38 -3.81
N SER A 116 -2.78 20.57 -3.75
CA SER A 116 -4.21 20.70 -4.00
C SER A 116 -4.54 20.46 -5.48
N GLN A 117 -3.68 20.93 -6.39
CA GLN A 117 -3.80 20.66 -7.83
C GLN A 117 -3.66 19.16 -8.12
N ILE A 118 -2.67 18.48 -7.51
CA ILE A 118 -2.49 17.02 -7.63
C ILE A 118 -3.73 16.29 -7.11
N CYS A 119 -4.24 16.62 -5.93
CA CYS A 119 -5.44 16.02 -5.38
C CYS A 119 -6.64 16.15 -6.32
N ARG A 120 -6.84 17.32 -6.91
CA ARG A 120 -7.93 17.56 -7.86
C ARG A 120 -7.77 16.72 -9.12
N ALA A 121 -6.58 16.67 -9.70
CA ALA A 121 -6.27 15.87 -10.89
C ALA A 121 -6.52 14.37 -10.64
N VAL A 122 -5.98 13.83 -9.54
CA VAL A 122 -6.12 12.43 -9.15
C VAL A 122 -7.59 12.07 -8.84
N CYS A 123 -8.29 12.92 -8.07
CA CYS A 123 -9.70 12.68 -7.77
C CYS A 123 -10.57 12.70 -9.02
N THR A 124 -10.26 13.55 -10.00
CA THR A 124 -10.95 13.58 -11.29
C THR A 124 -10.64 12.32 -12.09
N ARG A 125 -9.37 11.97 -12.25
CA ARG A 125 -8.91 10.80 -13.02
C ARG A 125 -9.50 9.49 -12.53
N PHE A 126 -9.57 9.30 -11.20
CA PHE A 126 -10.07 8.08 -10.58
C PHE A 126 -11.56 8.15 -10.18
N SER A 127 -12.29 9.21 -10.54
CA SER A 127 -13.70 9.40 -10.17
C SER A 127 -13.93 9.28 -8.66
N LEU A 128 -13.13 10.03 -7.88
CA LEU A 128 -13.14 10.06 -6.42
C LEU A 128 -13.77 11.33 -5.86
N LEU A 129 -14.29 12.21 -6.70
CA LEU A 129 -14.93 13.46 -6.28
C LEU A 129 -16.04 13.18 -5.25
N THR A 130 -16.01 13.89 -4.13
CA THR A 130 -16.94 13.66 -3.02
C THR A 130 -17.29 14.97 -2.33
N ARG A 131 -18.52 15.04 -1.80
CA ARG A 131 -18.99 16.13 -0.92
C ARG A 131 -18.85 15.77 0.57
N ARG A 132 -18.31 14.59 0.91
CA ARG A 132 -18.16 14.12 2.28
C ARG A 132 -16.76 14.49 2.79
N PRO A 133 -16.61 15.42 3.78
CA PRO A 133 -15.30 15.91 4.23
C PRO A 133 -14.34 14.80 4.69
N ARG A 134 -14.84 13.85 5.50
CA ARG A 134 -14.01 12.71 5.95
C ARG A 134 -13.48 11.86 4.82
N ARG A 135 -14.26 11.70 3.73
CA ARG A 135 -13.85 10.93 2.57
C ARG A 135 -12.83 11.70 1.72
N ALA A 136 -12.97 13.02 1.63
CA ALA A 136 -11.98 13.88 0.99
C ALA A 136 -10.62 13.77 1.70
N LEU A 137 -10.59 13.91 3.03
CA LEU A 137 -9.37 13.74 3.83
C LEU A 137 -8.73 12.36 3.67
N TYR A 138 -9.54 11.30 3.58
CA TYR A 138 -9.05 9.96 3.30
C TYR A 138 -8.34 9.90 1.93
N TYR A 139 -8.92 10.48 0.89
CA TYR A 139 -8.29 10.51 -0.44
C TYR A 139 -7.01 11.35 -0.45
N GLU A 140 -7.01 12.52 0.18
CA GLU A 140 -5.82 13.37 0.29
C GLU A 140 -4.66 12.64 0.95
N ARG A 141 -4.91 11.91 2.05
CA ARG A 141 -3.87 11.10 2.72
C ARG A 141 -3.29 10.03 1.79
N ASN A 142 -4.15 9.32 1.08
CA ASN A 142 -3.68 8.27 0.16
C ASN A 142 -2.94 8.85 -1.04
N ILE A 143 -3.38 9.99 -1.59
CA ILE A 143 -2.67 10.67 -2.68
C ILE A 143 -1.30 11.13 -2.21
N ARG A 144 -1.20 11.70 -1.00
CA ARG A 144 0.09 12.12 -0.42
C ARG A 144 1.05 10.94 -0.31
N LEU A 145 0.57 9.80 0.14
CA LEU A 145 1.36 8.57 0.23
C LEU A 145 1.99 8.18 -1.12
N PHE A 146 1.24 8.29 -2.21
CA PHE A 146 1.76 8.02 -3.55
C PHE A 146 2.76 9.08 -4.02
N VAL A 147 2.52 10.36 -3.72
CA VAL A 147 3.45 11.45 -4.05
C VAL A 147 4.78 11.26 -3.30
N GLU A 148 4.74 10.94 -2.00
CA GLU A 148 5.92 10.65 -1.20
C GLU A 148 6.68 9.44 -1.75
N TYR A 149 5.99 8.34 -2.05
CA TYR A 149 6.58 7.17 -2.69
C TYR A 149 7.28 7.50 -4.01
N LEU A 150 6.65 8.29 -4.89
CA LEU A 150 7.24 8.70 -6.16
C LEU A 150 8.47 9.60 -5.98
N MET A 151 8.50 10.42 -4.92
CA MET A 151 9.68 11.21 -4.55
C MET A 151 10.81 10.30 -4.06
N ASP A 152 10.51 9.33 -3.20
CA ASP A 152 11.48 8.35 -2.70
C ASP A 152 12.07 7.49 -3.82
N GLN A 153 11.27 7.19 -4.87
CA GLN A 153 11.75 6.51 -6.08
C GLN A 153 12.51 7.44 -7.04
N GLY A 154 12.63 8.73 -6.73
CA GLY A 154 13.28 9.72 -7.61
C GLY A 154 12.48 10.03 -8.88
N GLU A 155 11.20 9.65 -8.96
CA GLU A 155 10.33 9.91 -10.10
C GLU A 155 9.69 11.31 -10.07
N LEU A 156 9.58 11.90 -8.88
CA LEU A 156 9.17 13.29 -8.67
C LEU A 156 10.25 14.06 -7.90
N GLY A 157 10.41 15.31 -8.27
CA GLY A 157 11.15 16.31 -7.51
C GLY A 157 10.20 17.27 -6.79
N MET A 158 10.78 18.11 -5.92
CA MET A 158 10.03 19.15 -5.21
C MET A 158 10.81 20.45 -5.20
N GLU A 159 10.11 21.56 -5.35
CA GLU A 159 10.65 22.91 -5.12
C GLU A 159 9.69 23.70 -4.22
N THR A 160 10.20 24.79 -3.63
CA THR A 160 9.39 25.66 -2.78
C THR A 160 9.24 27.02 -3.42
N ARG A 161 8.01 27.52 -3.55
CA ARG A 161 7.68 28.87 -4.03
C ARG A 161 6.83 29.57 -2.98
N GLN A 162 7.32 30.67 -2.43
CA GLN A 162 6.62 31.46 -1.40
C GLN A 162 6.05 30.61 -0.24
N GLY A 163 6.84 29.64 0.25
CA GLY A 163 6.42 28.74 1.33
C GLY A 163 5.51 27.57 0.94
N THR A 164 5.12 27.47 -0.33
CA THR A 164 4.31 26.36 -0.85
C THR A 164 5.18 25.38 -1.61
N ALA A 165 5.02 24.08 -1.32
CA ALA A 165 5.68 23.02 -2.05
C ALA A 165 5.01 22.75 -3.40
N PHE A 166 5.82 22.65 -4.46
CA PHE A 166 5.42 22.24 -5.80
C PHE A 166 6.15 20.98 -6.17
N TYR A 167 5.42 20.03 -6.70
CA TYR A 167 5.92 18.73 -7.17
C TYR A 167 6.03 18.77 -8.69
N LEU A 168 7.09 18.19 -9.22
CA LEU A 168 7.40 18.23 -10.66
C LEU A 168 8.05 16.93 -11.10
N PRO A 169 7.98 16.58 -12.41
CA PRO A 169 8.70 15.41 -12.91
C PRO A 169 10.19 15.53 -12.62
N SER A 170 10.80 14.47 -12.11
CA SER A 170 12.26 14.44 -12.00
C SER A 170 12.88 14.50 -13.38
N LYS A 171 13.85 15.39 -13.58
CA LYS A 171 14.69 15.33 -14.74
C LYS A 171 15.53 14.05 -14.63
N LYS A 172 15.23 13.07 -15.48
CA LYS A 172 16.16 11.94 -15.64
C LYS A 172 17.51 12.52 -16.06
N ILE A 173 18.51 12.37 -15.17
CA ILE A 173 19.91 12.68 -15.49
C ILE A 173 20.42 11.60 -16.43
#